data_a41b332cba696714ca5eeda6ab9cfe12
#
_entry.id   a41b332cba696714ca5eeda6ab9cfe12
#
_cell.length_a   1.000
_cell.length_b   1.000
_cell.length_c   1.000
_cell.angle_alpha   90.00
_cell.angle_beta   90.00
_cell.angle_gamma   90.00
#
_symmetry.space_group_name_H-M   'P 1'
#
loop_
_entity.id
_entity.type
_entity.pdbx_description
1 polymer ?
#
loop_
_entity_poly.entity_id
_entity_poly.type
_entity_poly.pdbx_seq_one_letter_code
_entity_poly.pdbx_strand_id
1 'polypeptide(L)'
;FYPPVFLYVLWLMLRYRGILLPTVANPSFPGGGFVGESKAEILQLAMRHTPQWVAPFVVVERPPAGDGVLPSIDAEVTQALALMQQAGIGLPVVAKPDLGCRGAGVQLVRNVDKLRSYLAGFPRGARLLLQAYVPFEGEAGIFYCRQPGQDKGRIISITLKYFPHVYGDGERSLRQLILDDPRAGRLPHLYLGRHKARLDEVPGAGESIRLAFAGSHSRGAIFRNGNAWVTPQM
;
A
#
# COMPACT_ATOMS: atom_id res chain seq x y z
N PHE A 1 -3.51 -18.34 17.84
CA PHE A 1 -2.22 -17.76 17.44
C PHE A 1 -1.76 -16.65 18.37
N TYR A 2 -2.62 -15.67 18.67
CA TYR A 2 -2.26 -14.49 19.46
C TYR A 2 -2.21 -14.65 20.99
N PRO A 3 -2.95 -15.58 21.65
CA PRO A 3 -2.94 -15.65 23.11
C PRO A 3 -1.54 -15.77 23.76
N PRO A 4 -0.62 -16.62 23.26
CA PRO A 4 0.74 -16.68 23.83
C PRO A 4 1.50 -15.37 23.66
N VAL A 5 1.33 -14.68 22.53
CA VAL A 5 1.97 -13.37 22.27
C VAL A 5 1.42 -12.32 23.23
N PHE A 6 0.11 -12.30 23.45
CA PHE A 6 -0.54 -11.37 24.37
C PHE A 6 -0.04 -11.56 25.81
N LEU A 7 0.03 -12.81 26.29
CA LEU A 7 0.57 -13.12 27.61
C LEU A 7 2.03 -12.71 27.74
N TYR A 8 2.84 -12.94 26.70
CA TYR A 8 4.22 -12.50 26.67
C TYR A 8 4.36 -10.97 26.73
N VAL A 9 3.53 -10.24 25.99
CA VAL A 9 3.50 -8.76 26.01
C VAL A 9 3.11 -8.27 27.40
N LEU A 10 2.09 -8.85 28.04
CA LEU A 10 1.73 -8.52 29.42
C LEU A 10 2.88 -8.75 30.38
N TRP A 11 3.57 -9.89 30.26
CA TRP A 11 4.75 -10.18 31.07
C TRP A 11 5.85 -9.14 30.85
N LEU A 12 6.12 -8.73 29.63
CA LEU A 12 7.09 -7.66 29.31
C LEU A 12 6.67 -6.33 29.92
N MET A 13 5.40 -5.96 29.85
CA MET A 13 4.88 -4.73 30.47
C MET A 13 5.12 -4.72 31.99
N LEU A 14 4.88 -5.84 32.66
CA LEU A 14 5.16 -6.01 34.10
C LEU A 14 6.67 -6.00 34.37
N ARG A 15 7.45 -6.76 33.59
CA ARG A 15 8.91 -6.90 33.74
C ARG A 15 9.63 -5.57 33.61
N TYR A 16 9.19 -4.72 32.69
CA TYR A 16 9.80 -3.39 32.41
C TYR A 16 9.01 -2.22 33.02
N ARG A 17 7.98 -2.51 33.81
CA ARG A 17 7.15 -1.52 34.49
C ARG A 17 6.61 -0.42 33.57
N GLY A 18 6.21 -0.78 32.34
CA GLY A 18 5.73 0.18 31.36
C GLY A 18 4.66 -0.37 30.43
N ILE A 19 3.43 0.05 30.66
CA ILE A 19 2.27 -0.36 29.82
C ILE A 19 2.36 0.28 28.43
N LEU A 20 2.92 1.50 28.35
CA LEU A 20 3.01 2.29 27.12
C LEU A 20 4.31 2.06 26.33
N LEU A 21 5.18 1.15 26.74
CA LEU A 21 6.46 0.90 26.05
C LEU A 21 6.32 0.63 24.54
N PRO A 22 5.30 -0.12 24.04
CA PRO A 22 5.13 -0.30 22.62
C PRO A 22 4.88 1.00 21.84
N THR A 23 4.31 2.03 22.48
CA THR A 23 4.00 3.31 21.83
C THR A 23 5.20 4.26 21.72
N VAL A 24 6.33 3.93 22.31
CA VAL A 24 7.58 4.72 22.22
C VAL A 24 8.64 4.05 21.34
N ALA A 25 8.32 2.91 20.72
CA ALA A 25 9.25 2.15 19.89
C ALA A 25 9.77 2.94 18.68
N ASN A 26 8.95 3.85 18.14
CA ASN A 26 9.30 4.74 17.04
C ASN A 26 9.01 6.19 17.44
N PRO A 27 9.94 6.88 18.10
CA PRO A 27 9.68 8.19 18.71
C PRO A 27 9.32 9.28 17.69
N SER A 28 9.64 9.09 16.41
CA SER A 28 9.28 10.02 15.33
C SER A 28 7.84 9.87 14.84
N PHE A 29 7.11 8.87 15.33
CA PHE A 29 5.72 8.61 14.90
C PHE A 29 4.75 8.79 16.08
N PRO A 30 3.58 9.40 15.85
CA PRO A 30 2.54 9.46 16.86
C PRO A 30 2.18 8.06 17.37
N GLY A 31 2.09 7.90 18.69
CA GLY A 31 1.82 6.60 19.32
C GLY A 31 2.85 5.50 19.02
N GLY A 32 4.08 5.89 18.61
CA GLY A 32 5.15 4.94 18.25
C GLY A 32 4.89 4.12 16.99
N GLY A 33 3.95 4.54 16.17
CA GLY A 33 3.55 3.80 14.97
C GLY A 33 2.74 2.55 15.27
N PHE A 34 2.03 2.51 16.40
CA PHE A 34 1.27 1.32 16.81
C PHE A 34 -0.06 1.19 16.08
N VAL A 35 -0.83 2.28 15.96
CA VAL A 35 -2.14 2.33 15.28
C VAL A 35 -2.45 3.71 14.74
N GLY A 36 -3.06 3.77 13.54
CA GLY A 36 -3.68 5.00 13.04
C GLY A 36 -2.70 6.00 12.46
N GLU A 37 -1.56 5.56 11.99
CA GLU A 37 -0.55 6.43 11.41
C GLU A 37 -1.02 7.06 10.09
N SER A 38 -0.77 8.35 9.94
CA SER A 38 -0.93 9.07 8.70
C SER A 38 0.22 8.73 7.74
N LYS A 39 -0.11 8.22 6.56
CA LYS A 39 0.88 7.98 5.49
C LYS A 39 1.48 9.30 4.99
N ALA A 40 0.67 10.36 4.99
CA ALA A 40 1.14 11.69 4.60
C ALA A 40 2.24 12.18 5.56
N GLU A 41 2.02 12.07 6.86
CA GLU A 41 2.99 12.51 7.86
C GLU A 41 4.31 11.72 7.78
N ILE A 42 4.21 10.38 7.65
CA ILE A 42 5.39 9.51 7.49
C ILE A 42 6.16 9.86 6.21
N LEU A 43 5.47 10.00 5.10
CA LEU A 43 6.12 10.33 3.83
C LEU A 43 6.67 11.75 3.81
N GLN A 44 6.00 12.73 4.44
CA GLN A 44 6.52 14.09 4.60
C GLN A 44 7.78 14.12 5.46
N LEU A 45 7.83 13.33 6.53
CA LEU A 45 9.03 13.18 7.34
C LEU A 45 10.19 12.59 6.50
N ALA A 46 9.93 11.55 5.74
CA ALA A 46 10.92 10.95 4.84
C ALA A 46 11.38 11.94 3.74
N MET A 47 10.46 12.73 3.17
CA MET A 47 10.76 13.74 2.16
C MET A 47 11.70 14.84 2.68
N ARG A 48 11.65 15.19 3.96
CA ARG A 48 12.55 16.20 4.56
C ARG A 48 14.01 15.72 4.61
N HIS A 49 14.24 14.42 4.73
CA HIS A 49 15.58 13.86 4.94
C HIS A 49 16.12 13.13 3.72
N THR A 50 15.27 12.49 2.95
CA THR A 50 15.65 11.60 1.85
C THR A 50 14.68 11.69 0.67
N PRO A 51 14.46 12.91 0.09
CA PRO A 51 13.45 13.11 -0.96
C PRO A 51 13.66 12.22 -2.19
N GLN A 52 14.90 11.90 -2.52
CA GLN A 52 15.26 11.05 -3.66
C GLN A 52 14.77 9.60 -3.53
N TRP A 53 14.41 9.15 -2.33
CA TRP A 53 13.92 7.78 -2.07
C TRP A 53 12.42 7.70 -1.90
N VAL A 54 11.72 8.82 -1.97
CA VAL A 54 10.28 8.88 -1.79
C VAL A 54 9.63 9.23 -3.13
N ALA A 55 8.75 8.37 -3.63
CA ALA A 55 7.95 8.70 -4.80
C ALA A 55 7.11 9.96 -4.50
N PRO A 56 7.14 10.99 -5.37
CA PRO A 56 6.39 12.23 -5.16
C PRO A 56 4.91 11.98 -4.91
N PHE A 57 4.31 12.78 -4.03
CA PHE A 57 2.90 12.65 -3.71
C PHE A 57 2.27 13.99 -3.34
N VAL A 58 0.96 14.06 -3.46
CA VAL A 58 0.13 15.13 -2.93
C VAL A 58 -0.93 14.58 -2.00
N VAL A 59 -1.34 15.41 -1.06
CA VAL A 59 -2.45 15.11 -0.14
C VAL A 59 -3.67 15.86 -0.63
N VAL A 60 -4.77 15.15 -0.81
CA VAL A 60 -6.08 15.72 -1.14
C VAL A 60 -6.98 15.49 0.06
N GLU A 61 -7.59 16.56 0.54
CA GLU A 61 -8.57 16.53 1.61
C GLU A 61 -9.95 16.76 1.04
N ARG A 62 -10.89 15.83 1.26
CA ARG A 62 -12.27 16.03 0.85
C ARG A 62 -13.01 16.83 1.89
N PRO A 63 -13.76 17.86 1.52
CA PRO A 63 -14.57 18.63 2.46
C PRO A 63 -15.50 17.70 3.26
N PRO A 64 -15.70 17.96 4.57
CA PRO A 64 -16.64 17.20 5.37
C PRO A 64 -18.07 17.42 4.85
N ALA A 65 -18.93 16.44 5.07
CA ALA A 65 -20.36 16.63 4.88
C ALA A 65 -20.88 17.63 5.92
N GLY A 66 -21.51 18.69 5.51
CA GLY A 66 -22.03 19.74 6.39
C GLY A 66 -23.05 20.62 5.67
N ASP A 67 -23.56 21.64 6.33
CA ASP A 67 -24.63 22.52 5.82
C ASP A 67 -24.14 23.53 4.77
N GLY A 68 -22.86 23.52 4.41
CA GLY A 68 -22.29 24.38 3.37
C GLY A 68 -22.47 23.81 1.96
N VAL A 69 -22.30 24.71 0.96
CA VAL A 69 -22.27 24.32 -0.46
C VAL A 69 -21.02 23.46 -0.70
N LEU A 70 -21.24 22.19 -0.97
CA LEU A 70 -20.15 21.26 -1.28
C LEU A 70 -19.64 21.50 -2.72
N PRO A 71 -18.32 21.44 -2.94
CA PRO A 71 -17.79 21.50 -4.29
C PRO A 71 -18.32 20.32 -5.12
N SER A 72 -18.54 20.57 -6.40
CA SER A 72 -18.86 19.51 -7.34
C SER A 72 -17.69 18.53 -7.45
N ILE A 73 -17.97 17.30 -7.87
CA ILE A 73 -16.90 16.32 -8.07
C ILE A 73 -15.90 16.77 -9.14
N ASP A 74 -16.34 17.54 -10.12
CA ASP A 74 -15.46 18.11 -11.15
C ASP A 74 -14.53 19.18 -10.59
N ALA A 75 -15.00 20.00 -9.65
CA ALA A 75 -14.15 20.94 -8.94
C ALA A 75 -13.11 20.22 -8.07
N GLU A 76 -13.50 19.14 -7.36
CA GLU A 76 -12.57 18.32 -6.59
C GLU A 76 -11.50 17.66 -7.49
N VAL A 77 -11.90 17.16 -8.67
CA VAL A 77 -10.98 16.60 -9.67
C VAL A 77 -10.01 17.66 -10.18
N THR A 78 -10.53 18.83 -10.53
CA THR A 78 -9.70 19.96 -11.02
C THR A 78 -8.68 20.37 -9.97
N GLN A 79 -9.08 20.49 -8.72
CA GLN A 79 -8.18 20.78 -7.60
C GLN A 79 -7.11 19.71 -7.42
N ALA A 80 -7.49 18.44 -7.47
CA ALA A 80 -6.54 17.33 -7.35
C ALA A 80 -5.50 17.34 -8.48
N LEU A 81 -5.93 17.59 -9.73
CA LEU A 81 -5.05 17.70 -10.88
C LEU A 81 -4.11 18.91 -10.77
N ALA A 82 -4.60 20.06 -10.29
CA ALA A 82 -3.77 21.23 -10.05
C ALA A 82 -2.69 20.98 -9.00
N LEU A 83 -3.02 20.31 -7.89
CA LEU A 83 -2.04 19.91 -6.87
C LEU A 83 -1.00 18.95 -7.46
N MET A 84 -1.41 17.97 -8.24
CA MET A 84 -0.51 17.04 -8.92
C MET A 84 0.44 17.78 -9.86
N GLN A 85 -0.08 18.70 -10.68
CA GLN A 85 0.70 19.51 -11.61
C GLN A 85 1.75 20.36 -10.89
N GLN A 86 1.38 21.02 -9.78
CA GLN A 86 2.30 21.82 -8.96
C GLN A 86 3.43 20.95 -8.37
N ALA A 87 3.14 19.70 -8.06
CA ALA A 87 4.13 18.75 -7.55
C ALA A 87 4.89 17.98 -8.64
N GLY A 88 4.67 18.30 -9.92
CA GLY A 88 5.30 17.62 -11.06
C GLY A 88 4.85 16.16 -11.22
N ILE A 89 3.64 15.81 -10.75
CA ILE A 89 3.10 14.46 -10.80
C ILE A 89 2.10 14.34 -11.95
N GLY A 90 2.37 13.41 -12.88
CA GLY A 90 1.43 13.05 -13.95
C GLY A 90 0.72 11.72 -13.65
N LEU A 91 -0.31 11.43 -14.45
CA LEU A 91 -0.93 10.09 -14.47
C LEU A 91 -0.01 9.08 -15.18
N PRO A 92 0.02 7.83 -14.76
CA PRO A 92 -0.77 7.22 -13.70
C PRO A 92 -0.28 7.51 -12.29
N VAL A 93 -1.19 7.55 -11.32
CA VAL A 93 -0.89 7.67 -9.89
C VAL A 93 -1.52 6.56 -9.07
N VAL A 94 -0.98 6.31 -7.89
CA VAL A 94 -1.59 5.46 -6.89
C VAL A 94 -2.39 6.33 -5.92
N ALA A 95 -3.71 6.18 -5.96
CA ALA A 95 -4.60 6.78 -4.98
C ALA A 95 -4.74 5.85 -3.77
N LYS A 96 -4.59 6.39 -2.58
CA LYS A 96 -4.68 5.62 -1.33
C LYS A 96 -5.18 6.47 -0.17
N PRO A 97 -5.98 5.88 0.77
CA PRO A 97 -6.37 6.58 1.99
C PRO A 97 -5.15 6.96 2.82
N ASP A 98 -5.17 8.12 3.44
CA ASP A 98 -4.13 8.55 4.38
C ASP A 98 -4.06 7.60 5.58
N LEU A 99 -5.20 7.36 6.22
CA LEU A 99 -5.34 6.35 7.26
C LEU A 99 -5.83 5.04 6.66
N GLY A 100 -5.31 3.92 7.11
CA GLY A 100 -5.73 2.60 6.66
C GLY A 100 -4.59 1.61 6.50
N CYS A 101 -4.93 0.33 6.42
CA CYS A 101 -3.98 -0.78 6.37
C CYS A 101 -4.34 -1.80 5.29
N ARG A 102 -3.46 -2.77 5.08
CA ARG A 102 -3.66 -3.96 4.23
C ARG A 102 -4.07 -3.67 2.78
N GLY A 103 -3.71 -2.49 2.26
CA GLY A 103 -4.04 -2.08 0.89
C GLY A 103 -5.52 -1.79 0.64
N ALA A 104 -6.31 -1.58 1.70
CA ALA A 104 -7.70 -1.16 1.55
C ALA A 104 -7.76 0.23 0.90
N GLY A 105 -8.64 0.41 -0.09
CA GLY A 105 -8.81 1.67 -0.80
C GLY A 105 -7.66 2.07 -1.73
N VAL A 106 -6.61 1.26 -1.88
CA VAL A 106 -5.50 1.53 -2.78
C VAL A 106 -5.90 1.19 -4.22
N GLN A 107 -5.80 2.15 -5.13
CA GLN A 107 -6.12 1.96 -6.56
C GLN A 107 -5.09 2.63 -7.46
N LEU A 108 -4.82 2.00 -8.59
CA LEU A 108 -4.09 2.62 -9.69
C LEU A 108 -5.05 3.46 -10.54
N VAL A 109 -4.78 4.76 -10.59
CA VAL A 109 -5.56 5.76 -11.33
C VAL A 109 -4.80 6.10 -12.60
N ARG A 110 -5.32 5.64 -13.74
CA ARG A 110 -4.63 5.76 -15.04
C ARG A 110 -5.08 6.99 -15.83
N ASN A 111 -6.28 7.48 -15.58
CA ASN A 111 -6.88 8.61 -16.31
C ASN A 111 -7.81 9.42 -15.40
N VAL A 112 -8.28 10.55 -15.90
CA VAL A 112 -9.13 11.50 -15.17
C VAL A 112 -10.49 10.90 -14.78
N ASP A 113 -11.08 10.04 -15.62
CA ASP A 113 -12.37 9.41 -15.32
C ASP A 113 -12.24 8.43 -14.14
N LYS A 114 -11.10 7.74 -14.05
CA LYS A 114 -10.79 6.87 -12.92
C LYS A 114 -10.53 7.69 -11.65
N LEU A 115 -9.90 8.87 -11.76
CA LEU A 115 -9.73 9.79 -10.64
C LEU A 115 -11.10 10.29 -10.14
N ARG A 116 -11.97 10.72 -11.07
CA ARG A 116 -13.34 11.13 -10.75
C ARG A 116 -14.11 10.05 -10.01
N SER A 117 -14.08 8.83 -10.53
CA SER A 117 -14.75 7.68 -9.91
C SER A 117 -14.20 7.35 -8.53
N TYR A 118 -12.88 7.46 -8.35
CA TYR A 118 -12.23 7.24 -7.07
C TYR A 118 -12.65 8.30 -6.04
N LEU A 119 -12.57 9.58 -6.40
CA LEU A 119 -12.98 10.67 -5.53
C LEU A 119 -14.47 10.60 -5.19
N ALA A 120 -15.33 10.32 -6.17
CA ALA A 120 -16.77 10.19 -5.93
C ALA A 120 -17.11 9.11 -4.89
N GLY A 121 -16.39 8.00 -4.90
CA GLY A 121 -16.55 6.91 -3.94
C GLY A 121 -15.76 7.06 -2.63
N PHE A 122 -14.91 8.08 -2.50
CA PHE A 122 -14.07 8.27 -1.32
C PHE A 122 -14.84 9.02 -0.22
N PRO A 123 -14.68 8.67 1.08
CA PRO A 123 -15.42 9.33 2.16
C PRO A 123 -15.16 10.84 2.24
N ARG A 124 -16.20 11.63 2.52
CA ARG A 124 -16.07 13.06 2.82
C ARG A 124 -15.43 13.26 4.20
N GLY A 125 -14.72 14.37 4.38
CA GLY A 125 -13.96 14.66 5.61
C GLY A 125 -12.70 13.82 5.77
N ALA A 126 -12.37 12.99 4.78
CA ALA A 126 -11.19 12.14 4.84
C ALA A 126 -10.09 12.63 3.89
N ARG A 127 -8.84 12.31 4.25
CA ARG A 127 -7.65 12.61 3.47
C ARG A 127 -7.20 11.40 2.66
N LEU A 128 -6.73 11.66 1.46
CA LEU A 128 -6.12 10.67 0.58
C LEU A 128 -4.80 11.20 0.00
N LEU A 129 -3.95 10.27 -0.44
CA LEU A 129 -2.73 10.59 -1.16
C LEU A 129 -2.91 10.18 -2.63
N LEU A 130 -2.42 11.05 -3.52
CA LEU A 130 -2.14 10.73 -4.91
C LEU A 130 -0.62 10.70 -5.07
N GLN A 131 -0.05 9.51 -5.23
CA GLN A 131 1.39 9.30 -5.29
C GLN A 131 1.80 8.83 -6.68
N ALA A 132 2.91 9.33 -7.19
CA ALA A 132 3.46 8.91 -8.47
C ALA A 132 3.58 7.38 -8.51
N TYR A 133 3.13 6.78 -9.61
CA TYR A 133 3.24 5.34 -9.81
C TYR A 133 4.68 4.93 -10.08
N VAL A 134 5.18 3.98 -9.31
CA VAL A 134 6.50 3.37 -9.52
C VAL A 134 6.30 2.06 -10.30
N PRO A 135 6.76 1.99 -11.56
CA PRO A 135 6.42 0.89 -12.48
C PRO A 135 7.34 -0.33 -12.34
N PHE A 136 7.85 -0.61 -11.16
CA PHE A 136 8.67 -1.79 -10.94
C PHE A 136 7.85 -3.03 -10.61
N GLU A 137 8.28 -4.19 -11.11
CA GLU A 137 7.60 -5.48 -10.92
C GLU A 137 7.82 -6.08 -9.52
N GLY A 138 8.79 -5.61 -8.76
CA GLY A 138 9.09 -6.11 -7.43
C GLY A 138 8.95 -5.04 -6.36
N GLU A 139 8.67 -5.49 -5.15
CA GLU A 139 8.75 -4.68 -3.94
C GLU A 139 9.62 -5.41 -2.91
N ALA A 140 10.36 -4.65 -2.10
CA ALA A 140 11.05 -5.16 -0.93
C ALA A 140 10.56 -4.42 0.32
N GLY A 141 10.24 -5.18 1.37
CA GLY A 141 10.05 -4.65 2.71
C GLY A 141 11.37 -4.76 3.47
N ILE A 142 11.91 -3.64 3.91
CA ILE A 142 13.17 -3.59 4.67
C ILE A 142 12.83 -3.28 6.12
N PHE A 143 13.23 -4.18 7.02
CA PHE A 143 13.05 -3.98 8.45
C PHE A 143 14.37 -3.53 9.08
N TYR A 144 14.42 -2.25 9.40
CA TYR A 144 15.54 -1.58 10.05
C TYR A 144 15.28 -1.44 11.53
N CYS A 145 16.29 -1.67 12.36
CA CYS A 145 16.23 -1.49 13.80
C CYS A 145 17.47 -0.71 14.29
N ARG A 146 17.22 0.30 15.11
CA ARG A 146 18.26 1.03 15.84
C ARG A 146 17.93 1.04 17.32
N GLN A 147 18.82 0.57 18.15
CA GLN A 147 18.62 0.60 19.58
C GLN A 147 18.89 2.02 20.14
N PRO A 148 18.21 2.42 21.23
CA PRO A 148 18.48 3.68 21.90
C PRO A 148 19.97 3.82 22.26
N GLY A 149 20.53 5.01 22.04
CA GLY A 149 21.95 5.29 22.31
C GLY A 149 22.93 4.82 21.24
N GLN A 150 22.47 4.17 20.17
CA GLN A 150 23.31 3.82 19.03
C GLN A 150 23.18 4.86 17.92
N ASP A 151 24.30 5.27 17.31
CA ASP A 151 24.32 6.21 16.17
C ASP A 151 23.79 5.57 14.90
N LYS A 152 24.03 4.27 14.74
CA LYS A 152 23.60 3.48 13.57
C LYS A 152 22.75 2.29 13.98
N GLY A 153 21.78 1.98 13.16
CA GLY A 153 21.01 0.74 13.25
C GLY A 153 21.50 -0.29 12.23
N ARG A 154 20.72 -1.35 12.12
CA ARG A 154 20.98 -2.44 11.19
C ARG A 154 19.70 -2.91 10.51
N ILE A 155 19.81 -3.41 9.30
CA ILE A 155 18.74 -4.15 8.64
C ILE A 155 18.71 -5.55 9.25
N ILE A 156 17.56 -5.94 9.82
CA ILE A 156 17.38 -7.24 10.47
C ILE A 156 16.61 -8.22 9.60
N SER A 157 15.84 -7.72 8.64
CA SER A 157 15.20 -8.58 7.64
C SER A 157 14.87 -7.83 6.35
N ILE A 158 14.88 -8.57 5.24
CA ILE A 158 14.35 -8.15 3.94
C ILE A 158 13.27 -9.13 3.54
N THR A 159 12.11 -8.61 3.18
CA THR A 159 10.99 -9.39 2.64
C THR A 159 10.80 -9.01 1.17
N LEU A 160 11.06 -9.95 0.27
CA LEU A 160 10.78 -9.77 -1.15
C LEU A 160 9.31 -10.05 -1.42
N LYS A 161 8.65 -9.15 -2.14
CA LYS A 161 7.24 -9.25 -2.47
C LYS A 161 7.07 -9.41 -3.98
N TYR A 162 6.39 -10.46 -4.38
CA TYR A 162 6.09 -10.77 -5.77
C TYR A 162 4.58 -10.72 -6.00
N PHE A 163 4.21 -10.34 -7.20
CA PHE A 163 2.82 -10.32 -7.61
C PHE A 163 2.47 -11.62 -8.34
N PRO A 164 1.35 -12.28 -8.03
CA PRO A 164 0.93 -13.45 -8.77
C PRO A 164 0.49 -13.06 -10.18
N HIS A 165 0.89 -13.89 -11.15
CA HIS A 165 0.51 -13.78 -12.55
C HIS A 165 -0.07 -15.09 -13.03
N VAL A 166 -0.98 -15.03 -13.99
CA VAL A 166 -1.33 -16.15 -14.86
C VAL A 166 -0.90 -15.82 -16.27
N TYR A 167 -0.65 -16.84 -17.05
CA TYR A 167 -0.20 -16.70 -18.44
C TYR A 167 -1.25 -17.28 -19.39
N GLY A 168 -1.63 -16.50 -20.38
CA GLY A 168 -2.52 -16.93 -21.44
C GLY A 168 -1.94 -18.09 -22.23
N ASP A 169 -2.79 -18.96 -22.70
CA ASP A 169 -2.46 -20.05 -23.62
C ASP A 169 -3.16 -19.91 -24.99
N GLY A 170 -4.01 -18.88 -25.14
CA GLY A 170 -4.80 -18.64 -26.33
C GLY A 170 -6.09 -19.49 -26.44
N GLU A 171 -6.40 -20.28 -25.40
CA GLU A 171 -7.53 -21.22 -25.40
C GLU A 171 -8.45 -21.00 -24.21
N ARG A 172 -7.90 -20.94 -22.98
CA ARG A 172 -8.67 -20.80 -21.76
C ARG A 172 -9.00 -19.36 -21.43
N SER A 173 -10.19 -19.16 -20.88
CA SER A 173 -10.57 -17.85 -20.37
C SER A 173 -9.72 -17.47 -19.15
N LEU A 174 -9.62 -16.16 -18.83
CA LEU A 174 -8.94 -15.69 -17.65
C LEU A 174 -9.49 -16.34 -16.37
N ARG A 175 -10.79 -16.60 -16.31
CA ARG A 175 -11.43 -17.35 -15.22
C ARG A 175 -10.83 -18.74 -15.06
N GLN A 176 -10.73 -19.49 -16.16
CA GLN A 176 -10.17 -20.84 -16.13
C GLN A 176 -8.69 -20.81 -15.74
N LEU A 177 -7.91 -19.89 -16.31
CA LEU A 177 -6.49 -19.73 -15.96
C LEU A 177 -6.30 -19.43 -14.47
N ILE A 178 -7.15 -18.60 -13.87
CA ILE A 178 -7.09 -18.30 -12.43
C ILE A 178 -7.46 -19.54 -11.58
N LEU A 179 -8.50 -20.27 -11.97
CA LEU A 179 -8.98 -21.45 -11.22
C LEU A 179 -8.03 -22.63 -11.31
N ASP A 180 -7.38 -22.82 -12.46
CA ASP A 180 -6.45 -23.91 -12.70
C ASP A 180 -5.03 -23.62 -12.15
N ASP A 181 -4.71 -22.35 -11.85
CA ASP A 181 -3.41 -22.02 -11.28
C ASP A 181 -3.28 -22.63 -9.86
N PRO A 182 -2.18 -23.35 -9.56
CA PRO A 182 -2.01 -24.07 -8.30
C PRO A 182 -2.12 -23.19 -7.04
N ARG A 183 -1.84 -21.89 -7.15
CA ARG A 183 -1.92 -20.92 -6.06
C ARG A 183 -3.19 -20.07 -6.15
N ALA A 184 -3.45 -19.43 -7.29
CA ALA A 184 -4.58 -18.54 -7.45
C ALA A 184 -5.90 -19.29 -7.31
N GLY A 185 -6.00 -20.51 -7.82
CA GLY A 185 -7.16 -21.37 -7.69
C GLY A 185 -7.54 -21.77 -6.26
N ARG A 186 -6.59 -21.66 -5.31
CA ARG A 186 -6.88 -21.84 -3.87
C ARG A 186 -7.45 -20.58 -3.21
N LEU A 187 -7.35 -19.41 -3.85
CA LEU A 187 -7.76 -18.12 -3.35
C LEU A 187 -8.61 -17.34 -4.38
N PRO A 188 -9.58 -18.00 -5.06
CA PRO A 188 -10.29 -17.40 -6.19
C PRO A 188 -11.04 -16.13 -5.78
N HIS A 189 -11.55 -16.06 -4.56
CA HIS A 189 -12.24 -14.90 -4.01
C HIS A 189 -11.38 -13.62 -3.99
N LEU A 190 -10.04 -13.74 -3.96
CA LEU A 190 -9.14 -12.58 -4.03
C LEU A 190 -9.00 -12.03 -5.44
N TYR A 191 -9.14 -12.87 -6.45
CA TYR A 191 -8.79 -12.51 -7.83
C TYR A 191 -9.99 -12.34 -8.75
N LEU A 192 -10.97 -13.23 -8.69
CA LEU A 192 -12.13 -13.19 -9.61
C LEU A 192 -12.89 -11.86 -9.51
N GLY A 193 -13.13 -11.36 -8.30
CA GLY A 193 -13.83 -10.07 -8.11
C GLY A 193 -13.09 -8.88 -8.74
N ARG A 194 -11.75 -8.88 -8.73
CA ARG A 194 -10.94 -7.79 -9.28
C ARG A 194 -10.92 -7.76 -10.79
N HIS A 195 -11.02 -8.94 -11.40
CA HIS A 195 -10.95 -9.13 -12.84
C HIS A 195 -12.33 -9.37 -13.47
N LYS A 196 -13.42 -9.07 -12.73
CA LYS A 196 -14.80 -9.37 -13.11
C LYS A 196 -15.12 -8.96 -14.57
N ALA A 197 -14.64 -7.82 -15.02
CA ALA A 197 -14.89 -7.32 -16.38
C ALA A 197 -14.16 -8.08 -17.49
N ARG A 198 -13.15 -8.88 -17.13
CA ARG A 198 -12.26 -9.58 -18.08
C ARG A 198 -12.25 -11.10 -17.93
N LEU A 199 -13.08 -11.65 -17.05
CA LEU A 199 -13.03 -13.09 -16.71
C LEU A 199 -13.30 -14.02 -17.89
N ASP A 200 -14.10 -13.58 -18.84
CA ASP A 200 -14.49 -14.37 -20.00
C ASP A 200 -13.61 -14.07 -21.24
N GLU A 201 -12.64 -13.14 -21.12
CA GLU A 201 -11.62 -12.91 -22.15
C GLU A 201 -10.68 -14.13 -22.23
N VAL A 202 -10.24 -14.47 -23.42
CA VAL A 202 -9.21 -15.49 -23.68
C VAL A 202 -7.89 -14.76 -23.93
N PRO A 203 -6.96 -14.75 -22.96
CA PRO A 203 -5.66 -14.09 -23.14
C PRO A 203 -4.80 -14.81 -24.17
N GLY A 204 -4.09 -14.03 -24.99
CA GLY A 204 -3.17 -14.59 -25.98
C GLY A 204 -2.09 -15.47 -25.36
N ALA A 205 -1.58 -16.42 -26.17
CA ALA A 205 -0.51 -17.31 -25.71
C ALA A 205 0.72 -16.50 -25.25
N GLY A 206 1.16 -16.75 -24.01
CA GLY A 206 2.27 -16.03 -23.37
C GLY A 206 1.90 -14.66 -22.77
N GLU A 207 0.68 -14.18 -22.93
CA GLU A 207 0.21 -12.94 -22.31
C GLU A 207 0.25 -13.07 -20.79
N SER A 208 1.00 -12.19 -20.13
CA SER A 208 1.13 -12.17 -18.68
C SER A 208 0.07 -11.27 -18.06
N ILE A 209 -0.78 -11.83 -17.21
CA ILE A 209 -1.81 -11.08 -16.49
C ILE A 209 -1.51 -11.05 -15.00
N ARG A 210 -1.22 -9.87 -14.49
CA ARG A 210 -0.96 -9.63 -13.07
C ARG A 210 -2.27 -9.66 -12.27
N LEU A 211 -2.36 -10.54 -11.27
CA LEU A 211 -3.57 -10.77 -10.50
C LEU A 211 -3.72 -9.87 -9.27
N ALA A 212 -2.63 -9.29 -8.77
CA ALA A 212 -2.65 -8.41 -7.61
C ALA A 212 -1.82 -7.15 -7.87
N PHE A 213 -2.35 -5.97 -7.49
CA PHE A 213 -1.67 -4.69 -7.65
C PHE A 213 -0.88 -4.30 -6.40
N ALA A 214 -1.44 -4.48 -5.21
CA ALA A 214 -0.81 -4.07 -3.95
C ALA A 214 0.06 -5.18 -3.36
N GLY A 215 1.28 -4.85 -2.92
CA GLY A 215 2.22 -5.75 -2.25
C GLY A 215 1.79 -6.15 -0.84
N SER A 216 0.56 -6.59 -0.68
CA SER A 216 -0.02 -7.06 0.59
C SER A 216 -0.35 -8.54 0.51
N HIS A 217 0.05 -9.29 1.55
CA HIS A 217 -0.25 -10.71 1.65
C HIS A 217 -1.77 -10.99 1.65
N SER A 218 -2.55 -10.16 2.36
CA SER A 218 -4.01 -10.24 2.38
C SER A 218 -4.66 -9.91 1.02
N ARG A 219 -3.90 -9.37 0.08
CA ARG A 219 -4.32 -9.09 -1.30
C ARG A 219 -3.78 -10.10 -2.31
N GLY A 220 -3.11 -11.16 -1.83
CA GLY A 220 -2.61 -12.26 -2.64
C GLY A 220 -1.15 -12.13 -3.08
N ALA A 221 -0.43 -11.07 -2.69
CA ALA A 221 1.01 -10.99 -2.96
C ALA A 221 1.79 -12.13 -2.31
N ILE A 222 2.87 -12.55 -2.95
CA ILE A 222 3.75 -13.63 -2.50
C ILE A 222 4.93 -13.01 -1.76
N PHE A 223 5.20 -13.48 -0.54
CA PHE A 223 6.32 -13.01 0.26
C PHE A 223 7.40 -14.08 0.32
N ARG A 224 8.65 -13.68 0.12
CA ARG A 224 9.82 -14.55 0.23
C ARG A 224 10.88 -13.91 1.11
N ASN A 225 11.66 -14.74 1.76
CA ASN A 225 12.81 -14.30 2.55
C ASN A 225 13.90 -13.74 1.63
N GLY A 226 14.27 -12.49 1.83
CA GLY A 226 15.32 -11.78 1.11
C GLY A 226 16.57 -11.54 1.95
N ASN A 227 16.73 -12.19 3.10
CA ASN A 227 17.84 -11.92 4.01
C ASN A 227 19.23 -12.22 3.38
N ALA A 228 19.30 -13.09 2.38
CA ALA A 228 20.53 -13.33 1.63
C ALA A 228 21.04 -12.09 0.86
N TRP A 229 20.19 -11.06 0.70
CA TRP A 229 20.55 -9.80 0.04
C TRP A 229 21.09 -8.76 1.03
N VAL A 230 21.05 -9.04 2.34
CA VAL A 230 21.64 -8.16 3.35
C VAL A 230 23.16 -8.25 3.24
N THR A 231 23.79 -7.14 2.97
CA THR A 231 25.25 -7.04 2.91
C THR A 231 25.79 -6.27 4.12
N PRO A 232 27.06 -6.43 4.48
CA PRO A 232 27.68 -5.68 5.58
C PRO A 232 27.63 -4.15 5.39
N GLN A 233 27.46 -3.68 4.15
CA GLN A 233 27.36 -2.26 3.82
C GLN A 233 25.96 -1.67 4.01
N MET A 234 24.94 -2.53 4.15
CA MET A 234 23.57 -2.14 4.46
C MET A 234 23.35 -2.00 5.97
#